data_920563f21898f125d80fc1038db96b0a
#
_entry.id   920563f21898f125d80fc1038db96b0a
#
_cell.length_a   1.000
_cell.length_b   1.000
_cell.length_c   1.000
_cell.angle_alpha   90.00
_cell.angle_beta   90.00
_cell.angle_gamma   90.00
#
_symmetry.space_group_name_H-M   'P 1'
#
loop_
_entity.id
_entity.type
_entity.pdbx_description
1 polymer ?
#
loop_
_entity_poly.entity_id
_entity_poly.type
_entity_poly.pdbx_seq_one_letter_code
_entity_poly.pdbx_strand_id
1 'polypeptide(L)'
;MSEAELQKNVAMYLRMQYPDVVFHSDFGSGVKLTPRQAVMQKMQNGGKRAWPDMFIAEPAPRCIDGGWDNEYHGLFIELKKDGVRLKKKNGEWANPHIKEQALLLGELDSRGYKAVFAVGIGEAIDVIDEYLGGKKWA
;
A
#
# COMPACT_ATOMS: atom_id res chain seq x y z
N MET A 1 8.11 5.03 16.16
CA MET A 1 8.42 5.25 14.73
C MET A 1 7.26 5.99 14.07
N SER A 2 7.54 7.08 13.39
CA SER A 2 6.51 7.81 12.63
C SER A 2 6.14 7.04 11.36
N GLU A 3 5.03 7.44 10.72
CA GLU A 3 4.67 6.85 9.43
C GLU A 3 5.73 7.12 8.36
N ALA A 4 6.33 8.32 8.39
CA ALA A 4 7.40 8.66 7.45
C ALA A 4 8.64 7.78 7.65
N GLU A 5 9.02 7.51 8.88
CA GLU A 5 10.13 6.59 9.18
C GLU A 5 9.80 5.15 8.78
N LEU A 6 8.57 4.72 9.03
CA LEU A 6 8.10 3.41 8.62
C LEU A 6 8.21 3.26 7.09
N GLN A 7 7.71 4.24 6.35
CA GLN A 7 7.75 4.24 4.89
C GLN A 7 9.20 4.17 4.37
N LYS A 8 10.09 4.96 4.97
CA LYS A 8 11.52 4.93 4.63
C LYS A 8 12.13 3.55 4.87
N ASN A 9 11.83 2.94 6.02
CA ASN A 9 12.37 1.63 6.37
C ASN A 9 11.86 0.52 5.45
N VAL A 10 10.59 0.58 5.06
CA VAL A 10 10.02 -0.36 4.10
C VAL A 10 10.68 -0.22 2.73
N ALA A 11 10.89 1.02 2.28
CA ALA A 11 11.58 1.28 1.01
C ALA A 11 13.02 0.75 1.04
N MET A 12 13.73 0.93 2.14
CA MET A 12 15.08 0.37 2.31
C MET A 12 15.08 -1.15 2.29
N TYR A 13 14.11 -1.77 2.95
CA TYR A 13 13.96 -3.23 2.92
C TYR A 13 13.79 -3.74 1.50
N LEU A 14 12.90 -3.11 0.71
CA LEU A 14 12.69 -3.48 -0.68
C LEU A 14 13.97 -3.36 -1.50
N ARG A 15 14.69 -2.26 -1.36
CA ARG A 15 15.92 -2.06 -2.12
C ARG A 15 16.99 -3.09 -1.78
N MET A 16 17.08 -3.48 -0.52
CA MET A 16 18.11 -4.43 -0.06
C MET A 16 17.77 -5.88 -0.37
N GLN A 17 16.50 -6.26 -0.19
CA GLN A 17 16.08 -7.65 -0.31
C GLN A 17 15.56 -8.01 -1.70
N TYR A 18 15.07 -7.02 -2.46
CA TYR A 18 14.49 -7.21 -3.79
C TYR A 18 15.03 -6.19 -4.77
N PRO A 19 16.37 -6.22 -5.05
CA PRO A 19 17.01 -5.14 -5.81
C PRO A 19 16.51 -4.99 -7.25
N ASP A 20 15.90 -6.02 -7.82
CA ASP A 20 15.40 -5.98 -9.21
C ASP A 20 13.93 -5.59 -9.31
N VAL A 21 13.27 -5.41 -8.19
CA VAL A 21 11.84 -5.06 -8.18
C VAL A 21 11.67 -3.55 -8.34
N VAL A 22 10.79 -3.17 -9.25
CA VAL A 22 10.45 -1.76 -9.47
C VAL A 22 9.33 -1.37 -8.50
N PHE A 23 9.56 -0.34 -7.73
CA PHE A 23 8.55 0.16 -6.80
C PHE A 23 8.58 1.68 -6.72
N HIS A 24 7.47 2.24 -6.26
CA HIS A 24 7.33 3.68 -6.02
C HIS A 24 6.79 3.92 -4.61
N SER A 25 7.42 4.87 -3.92
CA SER A 25 6.98 5.31 -2.60
C SER A 25 6.57 6.77 -2.71
N ASP A 26 5.40 7.12 -2.19
CA ASP A 26 4.89 8.49 -2.26
C ASP A 26 5.66 9.41 -1.33
N PHE A 27 6.46 10.31 -1.89
CA PHE A 27 7.25 11.27 -1.13
C PHE A 27 6.39 12.27 -0.35
N GLY A 28 5.21 12.59 -0.86
CA GLY A 28 4.32 13.57 -0.25
C GLY A 28 3.58 13.09 0.99
N SER A 29 3.71 11.83 1.37
CA SER A 29 3.05 11.29 2.54
C SER A 29 3.50 12.01 3.80
N GLY A 30 2.53 12.59 4.54
CA GLY A 30 2.81 13.32 5.77
C GLY A 30 3.26 14.77 5.57
N VAL A 31 3.42 15.24 4.35
CA VAL A 31 3.74 16.64 4.06
C VAL A 31 2.46 17.47 4.08
N LYS A 32 2.47 18.55 4.84
CA LYS A 32 1.33 19.46 4.88
C LYS A 32 1.29 20.32 3.61
N LEU A 33 0.22 20.15 2.85
CA LEU A 33 0.02 20.89 1.61
C LEU A 33 -0.76 22.18 1.86
N THR A 34 -0.45 23.23 1.06
CA THR A 34 -1.33 24.38 0.97
C THR A 34 -2.65 23.97 0.32
N PRO A 35 -3.76 24.72 0.51
CA PRO A 35 -5.01 24.40 -0.16
C PRO A 35 -4.89 24.28 -1.68
N ARG A 36 -4.09 25.14 -2.30
CA ARG A 36 -3.84 25.07 -3.75
C ARG A 36 -3.10 23.81 -4.16
N GLN A 37 -2.06 23.43 -3.40
CA GLN A 37 -1.31 22.20 -3.65
C GLN A 37 -2.18 20.97 -3.48
N ALA A 38 -3.06 20.96 -2.47
CA ALA A 38 -3.99 19.85 -2.24
C ALA A 38 -4.96 19.67 -3.42
N VAL A 39 -5.49 20.78 -3.96
CA VAL A 39 -6.37 20.73 -5.14
C VAL A 39 -5.61 20.19 -6.35
N MET A 40 -4.40 20.66 -6.59
CA MET A 40 -3.56 20.22 -7.71
C MET A 40 -3.23 18.73 -7.59
N GLN A 41 -2.85 18.29 -6.40
CA GLN A 41 -2.54 16.87 -6.15
C GLN A 41 -3.76 15.99 -6.41
N LYS A 42 -4.93 16.39 -5.94
CA LYS A 42 -6.17 15.66 -6.18
C LYS A 42 -6.49 15.54 -7.66
N MET A 43 -6.34 16.63 -8.40
CA MET A 43 -6.57 16.62 -9.84
C MET A 43 -5.61 15.68 -10.56
N GLN A 44 -4.32 15.71 -10.19
CA GLN A 44 -3.31 14.84 -10.79
C GLN A 44 -3.52 13.36 -10.43
N ASN A 45 -4.19 13.09 -9.33
CA ASN A 45 -4.47 11.73 -8.87
C ASN A 45 -5.89 11.25 -9.23
N GLY A 46 -6.46 11.80 -10.27
CA GLY A 46 -7.76 11.35 -10.77
C GLY A 46 -8.94 11.62 -9.84
N GLY A 47 -8.83 12.67 -9.03
CA GLY A 47 -9.88 13.04 -8.07
C GLY A 47 -9.83 12.27 -6.76
N LYS A 48 -8.87 11.38 -6.58
CA LYS A 48 -8.71 10.59 -5.34
C LYS A 48 -7.76 11.28 -4.39
N ARG A 49 -8.04 11.19 -3.08
CA ARG A 49 -7.21 11.81 -2.03
C ARG A 49 -6.39 10.80 -1.24
N ALA A 50 -6.82 9.55 -1.25
CA ALA A 50 -6.34 8.54 -0.30
C ALA A 50 -5.50 7.47 -0.99
N TRP A 51 -4.65 7.87 -1.94
CA TRP A 51 -3.77 6.93 -2.63
C TRP A 51 -2.84 6.24 -1.64
N PRO A 52 -2.61 4.92 -1.81
CA PRO A 52 -1.68 4.18 -0.95
C PRO A 52 -0.26 4.73 -1.01
N ASP A 53 0.48 4.56 0.08
CA ASP A 53 1.85 5.09 0.23
C ASP A 53 2.85 4.46 -0.72
N MET A 54 2.66 3.20 -1.08
CA MET A 54 3.63 2.46 -1.89
C MET A 54 2.96 1.63 -2.96
N PHE A 55 3.62 1.55 -4.12
CA PHE A 55 3.24 0.67 -5.21
C PHE A 55 4.42 -0.18 -5.65
N ILE A 56 4.23 -1.48 -5.69
CA ILE A 56 5.23 -2.43 -6.19
C ILE A 56 4.75 -2.92 -7.54
N ALA A 57 5.50 -2.56 -8.60
CA ALA A 57 5.15 -2.82 -9.99
C ALA A 57 5.71 -4.19 -10.41
N GLU A 58 5.23 -5.24 -9.79
CA GLU A 58 5.62 -6.62 -10.05
C GLU A 58 4.38 -7.49 -10.05
N PRO A 59 4.11 -8.25 -11.11
CA PRO A 59 3.00 -9.19 -11.07
C PRO A 59 3.30 -10.36 -10.15
N ALA A 60 2.27 -10.93 -9.56
CA ALA A 60 2.41 -12.11 -8.69
C ALA A 60 1.21 -13.03 -8.84
N PRO A 61 1.40 -14.34 -8.62
CA PRO A 61 0.31 -15.29 -8.73
C PRO A 61 -0.85 -14.95 -7.80
N ARG A 62 -2.07 -15.08 -8.33
CA ARG A 62 -3.30 -14.92 -7.57
C ARG A 62 -4.05 -16.25 -7.57
N CYS A 63 -4.20 -16.86 -6.40
CA CYS A 63 -5.01 -18.06 -6.23
C CYS A 63 -6.48 -17.68 -6.11
N ILE A 64 -7.28 -18.04 -7.09
CA ILE A 64 -8.74 -17.95 -7.00
C ILE A 64 -9.31 -19.31 -7.39
N ASP A 65 -9.99 -19.98 -6.45
CA ASP A 65 -10.83 -21.18 -6.70
C ASP A 65 -10.23 -22.19 -7.69
N GLY A 66 -8.97 -22.56 -7.48
CA GLY A 66 -8.31 -23.60 -8.29
C GLY A 66 -7.81 -23.14 -9.64
N GLY A 67 -7.89 -21.87 -9.98
CA GLY A 67 -7.35 -21.32 -11.22
C GLY A 67 -5.98 -20.68 -11.02
N TRP A 68 -5.02 -21.08 -11.83
CA TRP A 68 -3.68 -20.49 -11.87
C TRP A 68 -3.54 -19.41 -12.94
N ASP A 69 -4.65 -19.06 -13.60
CA ASP A 69 -4.65 -18.20 -14.78
C ASP A 69 -4.65 -16.71 -14.48
N ASN A 70 -4.78 -16.35 -13.20
CA ASN A 70 -4.86 -14.96 -12.79
C ASN A 70 -3.63 -14.54 -12.01
N GLU A 71 -3.10 -13.38 -12.38
CA GLU A 71 -2.04 -12.72 -11.63
C GLU A 71 -2.56 -11.41 -11.08
N TYR A 72 -2.01 -11.00 -9.92
CA TYR A 72 -2.11 -9.61 -9.52
C TYR A 72 -1.22 -8.78 -10.43
N HIS A 73 -1.68 -7.59 -10.79
CA HIS A 73 -0.90 -6.67 -11.63
C HIS A 73 0.18 -5.91 -10.87
N GLY A 74 0.05 -5.85 -9.56
CA GLY A 74 0.94 -5.13 -8.67
C GLY A 74 0.39 -5.12 -7.25
N LEU A 75 1.18 -4.59 -6.33
CA LEU A 75 0.83 -4.48 -4.91
C LEU A 75 0.81 -3.03 -4.48
N PHE A 76 -0.33 -2.59 -3.92
CA PHE A 76 -0.43 -1.31 -3.23
C PHE A 76 -0.46 -1.54 -1.73
N ILE A 77 0.30 -0.75 -0.99
CA ILE A 77 0.34 -0.83 0.47
C ILE A 77 0.07 0.54 1.08
N GLU A 78 -0.93 0.62 1.95
CA GLU A 78 -1.17 1.76 2.80
C GLU A 78 -0.55 1.47 4.17
N LEU A 79 0.49 2.21 4.52
CA LEU A 79 1.24 1.99 5.75
C LEU A 79 0.61 2.74 6.92
N LYS A 80 0.51 2.06 8.06
CA LYS A 80 0.09 2.65 9.33
C LYS A 80 1.13 2.33 10.38
N LYS A 81 1.45 3.31 11.24
CA LYS A 81 2.40 3.09 12.34
C LYS A 81 1.83 2.10 13.36
N ASP A 82 2.71 1.48 14.12
CA ASP A 82 2.31 0.55 15.19
C ASP A 82 1.29 1.19 16.13
N GLY A 83 0.33 0.37 16.55
CA GLY A 83 -0.71 0.79 17.48
C GLY A 83 -1.94 1.41 16.83
N VAL A 84 -1.89 1.70 15.55
CA VAL A 84 -3.07 2.21 14.85
C VAL A 84 -4.11 1.10 14.72
N ARG A 85 -5.34 1.38 15.14
CA ARG A 85 -6.47 0.47 14.98
C ARG A 85 -7.25 0.86 13.74
N LEU A 86 -7.40 -0.08 12.83
CA LEU A 86 -8.12 0.15 11.58
C LEU A 86 -9.63 0.14 11.77
N LYS A 87 -10.12 -0.67 12.72
CA LYS A 87 -11.56 -0.85 12.95
C LYS A 87 -11.93 -0.64 14.41
N LYS A 88 -13.16 -0.15 14.63
CA LYS A 88 -13.79 -0.10 15.93
C LYS A 88 -14.23 -1.50 16.34
N LYS A 89 -14.60 -1.67 17.61
CA LYS A 89 -15.10 -2.95 18.15
C LYS A 89 -16.34 -3.46 17.40
N ASN A 90 -17.18 -2.54 16.86
CA ASN A 90 -18.38 -2.91 16.12
C ASN A 90 -18.10 -3.29 14.65
N GLY A 91 -16.85 -3.31 14.21
CA GLY A 91 -16.45 -3.68 12.86
C GLY A 91 -16.42 -2.54 11.86
N GLU A 92 -16.83 -1.35 12.24
CA GLU A 92 -16.73 -0.17 11.39
C GLU A 92 -15.30 0.36 11.30
N TRP A 93 -14.96 1.03 10.20
CA TRP A 93 -13.66 1.69 10.07
C TRP A 93 -13.49 2.72 11.18
N ALA A 94 -12.26 2.84 11.69
CA ALA A 94 -11.97 3.64 12.87
C ALA A 94 -12.29 5.12 12.72
N ASN A 95 -12.14 5.65 11.50
CA ASN A 95 -12.45 7.05 11.21
C ASN A 95 -12.72 7.23 9.70
N PRO A 96 -13.27 8.40 9.29
CA PRO A 96 -13.58 8.65 7.88
C PRO A 96 -12.37 8.58 6.94
N HIS A 97 -11.19 8.98 7.40
CA HIS A 97 -9.98 8.94 6.58
C HIS A 97 -9.56 7.50 6.25
N ILE A 98 -9.56 6.63 7.26
CA ILE A 98 -9.28 5.20 7.05
C ILE A 98 -10.34 4.56 6.15
N LYS A 99 -11.60 4.95 6.31
CA LYS A 99 -12.67 4.47 5.44
C LYS A 99 -12.42 4.86 3.98
N GLU A 100 -12.03 6.11 3.72
CA GLU A 100 -11.69 6.58 2.38
C GLU A 100 -10.54 5.78 1.77
N GLN A 101 -9.49 5.53 2.57
CA GLN A 101 -8.37 4.69 2.16
C GLN A 101 -8.82 3.26 1.84
N ALA A 102 -9.65 2.68 2.69
CA ALA A 102 -10.18 1.33 2.48
C ALA A 102 -11.01 1.22 1.20
N LEU A 103 -11.81 2.24 0.89
CA LEU A 103 -12.61 2.26 -0.34
C LEU A 103 -11.72 2.28 -1.58
N LEU A 104 -10.66 3.07 -1.57
CA LEU A 104 -9.73 3.10 -2.71
C LEU A 104 -8.97 1.78 -2.85
N LEU A 105 -8.53 1.19 -1.73
CA LEU A 105 -7.90 -0.14 -1.77
C LEU A 105 -8.85 -1.17 -2.39
N GLY A 106 -10.14 -1.13 -2.05
CA GLY A 106 -11.15 -2.01 -2.64
C GLY A 106 -11.32 -1.79 -4.14
N GLU A 107 -11.29 -0.54 -4.61
CA GLU A 107 -11.36 -0.23 -6.03
C GLU A 107 -10.15 -0.77 -6.78
N LEU A 108 -8.95 -0.64 -6.21
CA LEU A 108 -7.72 -1.17 -6.80
C LEU A 108 -7.75 -2.69 -6.85
N ASP A 109 -8.22 -3.32 -5.79
CA ASP A 109 -8.36 -4.78 -5.75
C ASP A 109 -9.31 -5.27 -6.85
N SER A 110 -10.42 -4.57 -7.07
CA SER A 110 -11.38 -4.93 -8.12
C SER A 110 -10.79 -4.82 -9.53
N ARG A 111 -9.68 -4.12 -9.68
CA ARG A 111 -8.99 -3.93 -10.97
C ARG A 111 -7.78 -4.83 -11.15
N GLY A 112 -7.62 -5.81 -10.27
CA GLY A 112 -6.58 -6.83 -10.41
C GLY A 112 -5.29 -6.56 -9.64
N TYR A 113 -5.28 -5.57 -8.77
CA TYR A 113 -4.14 -5.31 -7.88
C TYR A 113 -4.37 -5.94 -6.52
N LYS A 114 -3.30 -6.34 -5.84
CA LYS A 114 -3.39 -6.58 -4.41
C LYS A 114 -3.25 -5.23 -3.71
N ALA A 115 -4.20 -4.87 -2.87
CA ALA A 115 -4.23 -3.56 -2.22
C ALA A 115 -4.62 -3.74 -0.76
N VAL A 116 -3.69 -3.42 0.15
CA VAL A 116 -3.84 -3.74 1.57
C VAL A 116 -3.31 -2.64 2.47
N PHE A 117 -3.81 -2.62 3.70
CA PHE A 117 -3.16 -1.92 4.80
C PHE A 117 -2.04 -2.79 5.37
N ALA A 118 -1.01 -2.15 5.91
CA ALA A 118 -0.02 -2.82 6.74
C ALA A 118 0.27 -1.94 7.96
N VAL A 119 0.05 -2.49 9.14
CA VAL A 119 0.24 -1.79 10.41
C VAL A 119 1.57 -2.23 11.01
N GLY A 120 2.55 -1.35 11.00
CA GLY A 120 3.89 -1.62 11.50
C GLY A 120 4.81 -2.29 10.49
N ILE A 121 6.11 -2.26 10.78
CA ILE A 121 7.15 -2.79 9.88
C ILE A 121 7.05 -4.31 9.70
N GLY A 122 6.74 -5.06 10.74
CA GLY A 122 6.61 -6.52 10.65
C GLY A 122 5.52 -6.95 9.69
N GLU A 123 4.35 -6.33 9.80
CA GLU A 123 3.22 -6.62 8.92
C GLU A 123 3.52 -6.23 7.47
N ALA A 124 4.19 -5.08 7.27
CA ALA A 124 4.59 -4.63 5.94
C ALA A 124 5.56 -5.60 5.28
N ILE A 125 6.56 -6.07 6.03
CA ILE A 125 7.53 -7.06 5.53
C ILE A 125 6.83 -8.37 5.18
N ASP A 126 5.91 -8.84 6.02
CA ASP A 126 5.16 -10.07 5.76
C ASP A 126 4.34 -9.98 4.48
N VAL A 127 3.66 -8.86 4.27
CA VAL A 127 2.89 -8.62 3.05
C VAL A 127 3.79 -8.65 1.82
N ILE A 128 4.93 -7.99 1.88
CA ILE A 128 5.90 -7.93 0.78
C ILE A 128 6.48 -9.30 0.46
N ASP A 129 6.93 -10.01 1.49
CA ASP A 129 7.56 -11.32 1.31
C ASP A 129 6.56 -12.35 0.77
N GLU A 130 5.34 -12.33 1.26
CA GLU A 130 4.28 -13.19 0.76
C GLU A 130 3.95 -12.89 -0.70
N TYR A 131 3.83 -11.60 -1.04
CA TYR A 131 3.50 -11.19 -2.40
C TYR A 131 4.62 -11.52 -3.40
N LEU A 132 5.86 -11.22 -3.06
CA LEU A 132 7.01 -11.41 -3.95
C LEU A 132 7.53 -12.85 -3.98
N GLY A 133 7.14 -13.67 -3.02
CA GLY A 133 7.51 -15.09 -2.99
C GLY A 133 9.02 -15.31 -3.03
N GLY A 134 9.50 -16.12 -3.98
CA GLY A 134 10.91 -16.44 -4.13
C GLY A 134 11.77 -15.40 -4.83
N LYS A 135 11.23 -14.26 -5.21
CA LYS A 135 11.96 -13.23 -5.97
C LYS A 135 13.03 -12.50 -5.18
N LYS A 136 13.08 -12.74 -3.88
CA LYS A 136 14.05 -12.14 -2.96
C LYS A 136 15.50 -12.32 -3.40
N TRP A 137 15.79 -13.43 -4.05
CA TRP A 137 17.13 -13.78 -4.46
C TRP A 137 17.33 -13.84 -5.98
N ALA A 138 16.39 -13.31 -6.72
CA ALA A 138 16.47 -13.28 -8.19
C ALA A 138 17.51 -12.26 -8.67
#